data_1ecedd69f37c12e96ebfc4ff36a58eb3
#
_entry.id   1ecedd69f37c12e96ebfc4ff36a58eb3
#
_cell.length_a   1.000
_cell.length_b   1.000
_cell.length_c   1.000
_cell.angle_alpha   90.00
_cell.angle_beta   90.00
_cell.angle_gamma   90.00
#
_symmetry.space_group_name_H-M   'P 1'
#
loop_
_entity.id
_entity.type
_entity.pdbx_description
1 polymer ?
#
loop_
_entity_poly.entity_id
_entity_poly.type
_entity_poly.pdbx_seq_one_letter_code
_entity_poly.pdbx_strand_id
1 'polypeptide(L)'
;VMDRTLIILDIFAARASTSEGKIQVELAQLKYQQTRLTGWGRAMSRLGGGIGTRGPGEKKLEMDRRLIKSRIAQLNRELKDVKKHREVTREQRSRSHIPVAAIVGYTNAGKSTLLNTLTGAGILAEDKLFATLDPTTRDLKLPSGQEILMTDTVGFIRKLPHHLIEAFRMYTVYETLQNLGVKDKPVITVFNKIDRMEDTWVPRDLRADYHVKISAKTGEGITGFLQSIEAVLRERKVEIEALYPYKEAGKIQKIRKYGELQEEEYREDGIFVRAFVPAELYGQVRPEGVTPNNCL
;
A
#
# COMPACT_ATOMS: atom_id res chain seq x y z
N VAL A 1 11.98 32.73 -4.29
CA VAL A 1 10.63 32.21 -4.63
C VAL A 1 10.67 30.71 -4.51
N MET A 2 9.93 30.14 -3.54
CA MET A 2 9.78 28.67 -3.40
C MET A 2 8.71 28.20 -4.39
N ASP A 3 8.99 27.13 -5.11
CA ASP A 3 7.97 26.52 -5.95
C ASP A 3 7.25 25.39 -5.18
N ARG A 4 6.15 24.89 -5.78
CA ARG A 4 5.31 23.85 -5.19
C ARG A 4 6.09 22.56 -4.90
N THR A 5 7.03 22.19 -5.78
CA THR A 5 7.80 20.94 -5.63
C THR A 5 8.70 21.00 -4.42
N LEU A 6 9.35 22.14 -4.20
CA LEU A 6 10.21 22.35 -3.04
C LEU A 6 9.41 22.28 -1.72
N ILE A 7 8.23 22.92 -1.69
CA ILE A 7 7.35 22.88 -0.50
C ILE A 7 6.91 21.44 -0.21
N ILE A 8 6.57 20.65 -1.24
CA ILE A 8 6.19 19.25 -1.06
C ILE A 8 7.37 18.43 -0.52
N LEU A 9 8.58 18.63 -1.05
CA LEU A 9 9.78 17.94 -0.59
C LEU A 9 10.14 18.31 0.85
N ASP A 10 9.93 19.56 1.25
CA ASP A 10 10.15 20.00 2.64
C ASP A 10 9.13 19.39 3.61
N ILE A 11 7.86 19.29 3.20
CA ILE A 11 6.83 18.57 3.98
C ILE A 11 7.22 17.09 4.13
N PHE A 12 7.74 16.48 3.08
CA PHE A 12 8.21 15.11 3.13
C PHE A 12 9.43 14.94 4.03
N ALA A 13 10.39 15.87 3.97
CA ALA A 13 11.55 15.86 4.86
C ALA A 13 11.17 15.95 6.34
N ALA A 14 10.19 16.81 6.66
CA ALA A 14 9.70 16.96 8.02
C ALA A 14 8.92 15.73 8.55
N ARG A 15 8.37 14.89 7.66
CA ARG A 15 7.50 13.77 8.04
C ARG A 15 8.13 12.39 7.86
N ALA A 16 9.26 12.29 7.17
CA ALA A 16 9.98 11.03 7.01
C ALA A 16 10.48 10.53 8.37
N SER A 17 9.91 9.43 8.85
CA SER A 17 10.30 8.79 10.11
C SER A 17 11.27 7.64 9.89
N THR A 18 11.07 6.87 8.81
CA THR A 18 11.91 5.72 8.47
C THR A 18 13.23 6.12 7.83
N SER A 19 14.25 5.29 7.99
CA SER A 19 15.56 5.48 7.32
C SER A 19 15.41 5.50 5.80
N GLU A 20 14.57 4.61 5.24
CA GLU A 20 14.29 4.56 3.80
C GLU A 20 13.62 5.86 3.31
N GLY A 21 12.58 6.32 4.02
CA GLY A 21 11.88 7.56 3.70
C GLY A 21 12.80 8.77 3.71
N LYS A 22 13.67 8.90 4.72
CA LYS A 22 14.66 9.97 4.80
C LYS A 22 15.63 9.96 3.63
N ILE A 23 16.20 8.80 3.27
CA ILE A 23 17.11 8.63 2.13
C ILE A 23 16.40 9.00 0.82
N GLN A 24 15.16 8.55 0.62
CA GLN A 24 14.40 8.84 -0.61
C GLN A 24 14.08 10.33 -0.74
N VAL A 25 13.70 11.00 0.35
CA VAL A 25 13.41 12.44 0.34
C VAL A 25 14.68 13.25 0.09
N GLU A 26 15.80 12.94 0.78
CA GLU A 26 17.08 13.60 0.55
C GLU A 26 17.54 13.43 -0.90
N LEU A 27 17.39 12.23 -1.46
CA LEU A 27 17.69 11.94 -2.86
C LEU A 27 16.85 12.78 -3.83
N ALA A 28 15.55 12.93 -3.55
CA ALA A 28 14.65 13.74 -4.36
C ALA A 28 15.01 15.23 -4.28
N GLN A 29 15.32 15.75 -3.10
CA GLN A 29 15.77 17.13 -2.89
C GLN A 29 17.07 17.42 -3.65
N LEU A 30 18.07 16.55 -3.55
CA LEU A 30 19.35 16.71 -4.24
C LEU A 30 19.20 16.65 -5.76
N LYS A 31 18.39 15.73 -6.29
CA LYS A 31 18.07 15.68 -7.73
C LYS A 31 17.39 16.96 -8.20
N TYR A 32 16.45 17.48 -7.41
CA TYR A 32 15.77 18.71 -7.71
C TYR A 32 16.72 19.92 -7.69
N GLN A 33 17.61 20.02 -6.69
CA GLN A 33 18.66 21.05 -6.64
C GLN A 33 19.61 20.94 -7.84
N GLN A 34 20.00 19.73 -8.24
CA GLN A 34 20.87 19.50 -9.39
C GLN A 34 20.29 20.07 -10.69
N THR A 35 18.97 19.92 -10.91
CA THR A 35 18.32 20.48 -12.13
C THR A 35 18.31 22.00 -12.14
N ARG A 36 18.21 22.64 -10.99
CA ARG A 36 18.26 24.10 -10.87
C ARG A 36 19.67 24.65 -11.08
N LEU A 37 20.70 24.00 -10.56
CA LEU A 37 22.09 24.39 -10.78
C LEU A 37 22.49 24.34 -12.26
N THR A 38 21.85 23.48 -13.09
CA THR A 38 22.10 23.45 -14.54
C THR A 38 21.48 24.64 -15.28
N GLY A 39 20.40 25.23 -14.78
CA GLY A 39 19.77 26.43 -15.39
C GLY A 39 20.56 27.71 -15.18
N TRP A 40 21.20 27.86 -14.02
CA TRP A 40 21.97 29.07 -13.68
C TRP A 40 23.31 29.15 -14.42
N GLY A 41 23.94 28.02 -14.74
CA GLY A 41 25.19 28.00 -15.49
C GLY A 41 25.05 28.56 -16.91
N ARG A 42 23.91 28.39 -17.58
CA ARG A 42 23.63 28.97 -18.92
C ARG A 42 23.36 30.48 -18.87
N ALA A 43 22.85 30.99 -17.78
CA ALA A 43 22.63 32.42 -17.61
C ALA A 43 23.93 33.18 -17.32
N MET A 44 24.86 32.58 -16.56
CA MET A 44 26.16 33.18 -16.24
C MET A 44 27.17 33.13 -17.41
N SER A 45 27.13 32.12 -18.27
CA SER A 45 28.03 32.04 -19.45
C SER A 45 27.69 33.03 -20.55
N ARG A 46 26.53 33.70 -20.52
CA ARG A 46 26.18 34.79 -21.45
C ARG A 46 26.76 36.17 -21.09
N LEU A 47 27.30 36.33 -19.89
CA LEU A 47 27.84 37.62 -19.39
C LEU A 47 29.37 37.72 -19.44
N GLY A 48 30.09 36.69 -19.87
CA GLY A 48 31.56 36.68 -19.97
C GLY A 48 32.02 36.51 -21.39
N GLY A 49 32.17 37.61 -22.14
CA GLY A 49 32.85 37.64 -23.44
C GLY A 49 34.35 37.45 -23.27
N GLY A 50 34.84 36.24 -23.48
CA GLY A 50 36.27 35.93 -23.48
C GLY A 50 36.52 34.42 -23.56
N ILE A 51 37.20 33.99 -24.61
CA ILE A 51 37.62 32.62 -24.84
C ILE A 51 38.65 32.23 -23.76
N GLY A 52 38.28 31.34 -22.80
CA GLY A 52 39.25 30.63 -21.98
C GLY A 52 39.37 30.96 -20.49
N THR A 53 38.61 31.93 -19.92
CA THR A 53 38.64 32.23 -18.49
C THR A 53 37.42 31.72 -17.75
N ARG A 54 37.54 30.50 -17.17
CA ARG A 54 36.61 30.03 -16.18
C ARG A 54 36.68 30.92 -14.93
N GLY A 55 35.68 31.76 -14.72
CA GLY A 55 35.60 32.62 -13.53
C GLY A 55 35.48 31.83 -12.23
N PRO A 56 35.83 32.41 -11.06
CA PRO A 56 35.77 31.75 -9.76
C PRO A 56 34.36 31.19 -9.42
N GLY A 57 33.31 31.80 -9.97
CA GLY A 57 31.92 31.31 -9.83
C GLY A 57 31.62 30.00 -10.56
N GLU A 58 32.24 29.79 -11.74
CA GLU A 58 32.07 28.51 -12.47
C GLU A 58 32.76 27.36 -11.76
N LYS A 59 33.96 27.58 -11.17
CA LYS A 59 34.65 26.58 -10.35
C LYS A 59 33.81 26.16 -9.11
N LYS A 60 33.17 27.11 -8.46
CA LYS A 60 32.33 26.86 -7.30
C LYS A 60 31.09 26.02 -7.70
N LEU A 61 30.40 26.41 -8.77
CA LEU A 61 29.25 25.66 -9.29
C LEU A 61 29.62 24.23 -9.72
N GLU A 62 30.81 24.03 -10.31
CA GLU A 62 31.28 22.71 -10.70
C GLU A 62 31.61 21.84 -9.46
N MET A 63 32.17 22.44 -8.41
CA MET A 63 32.44 21.78 -7.15
C MET A 63 31.17 21.36 -6.44
N ASP A 64 30.17 22.26 -6.38
CA ASP A 64 28.85 21.97 -5.79
C ASP A 64 28.14 20.83 -6.56
N ARG A 65 28.22 20.83 -7.88
CA ARG A 65 27.72 19.73 -8.72
C ARG A 65 28.39 18.39 -8.43
N ARG A 66 29.69 18.36 -8.22
CA ARG A 66 30.44 17.15 -7.89
C ARG A 66 30.04 16.61 -6.52
N LEU A 67 29.89 17.50 -5.53
CA LEU A 67 29.42 17.14 -4.19
C LEU A 67 28.01 16.54 -4.23
N ILE A 68 27.08 17.20 -4.92
CA ILE A 68 25.72 16.69 -5.07
C ILE A 68 25.70 15.32 -5.79
N LYS A 69 26.46 15.16 -6.88
CA LYS A 69 26.57 13.87 -7.57
C LYS A 69 27.13 12.77 -6.68
N SER A 70 28.18 13.08 -5.91
CA SER A 70 28.79 12.14 -4.97
C SER A 70 27.79 11.71 -3.90
N ARG A 71 27.06 12.67 -3.33
CA ARG A 71 26.03 12.39 -2.31
C ARG A 71 24.88 11.57 -2.88
N ILE A 72 24.40 11.87 -4.09
CA ILE A 72 23.38 11.07 -4.80
C ILE A 72 23.88 9.64 -5.01
N ALA A 73 25.14 9.45 -5.40
CA ALA A 73 25.72 8.12 -5.60
C ALA A 73 25.83 7.33 -4.28
N GLN A 74 26.17 8.01 -3.18
CA GLN A 74 26.19 7.42 -1.85
C GLN A 74 24.78 6.98 -1.42
N LEU A 75 23.79 7.88 -1.47
CA LEU A 75 22.41 7.60 -1.09
C LEU A 75 21.78 6.46 -1.92
N ASN A 76 22.12 6.37 -3.22
CA ASN A 76 21.66 5.26 -4.05
C ASN A 76 22.23 3.92 -3.60
N ARG A 77 23.47 3.87 -3.07
CA ARG A 77 24.05 2.66 -2.49
C ARG A 77 23.32 2.27 -1.20
N GLU A 78 23.15 3.23 -0.29
CA GLU A 78 22.43 3.03 0.96
C GLU A 78 20.99 2.54 0.71
N LEU A 79 20.29 3.12 -0.29
CA LEU A 79 18.95 2.72 -0.67
C LEU A 79 18.89 1.28 -1.23
N LYS A 80 19.93 0.88 -1.96
CA LYS A 80 20.05 -0.49 -2.48
C LYS A 80 20.18 -1.52 -1.35
N ASP A 81 20.96 -1.19 -0.33
CA ASP A 81 21.11 -2.06 0.85
C ASP A 81 19.82 -2.18 1.65
N VAL A 82 19.11 -1.07 1.86
CA VAL A 82 17.79 -1.06 2.52
C VAL A 82 16.77 -1.89 1.72
N LYS A 83 16.74 -1.78 0.39
CA LYS A 83 15.88 -2.58 -0.47
C LYS A 83 16.15 -4.07 -0.33
N LYS A 84 17.42 -4.47 -0.30
CA LYS A 84 17.82 -5.87 -0.13
C LYS A 84 17.33 -6.46 1.20
N HIS A 85 17.46 -5.71 2.30
CA HIS A 85 16.91 -6.11 3.58
C HIS A 85 15.38 -6.25 3.55
N ARG A 86 14.71 -5.36 2.84
CA ARG A 86 13.25 -5.38 2.67
C ARG A 86 12.78 -6.59 1.86
N GLU A 87 13.51 -6.98 0.82
CA GLU A 87 13.22 -8.20 0.04
C GLU A 87 13.27 -9.46 0.91
N VAL A 88 14.29 -9.60 1.74
CA VAL A 88 14.41 -10.73 2.68
C VAL A 88 13.21 -10.76 3.66
N THR A 89 12.84 -9.62 4.22
CA THR A 89 11.68 -9.53 5.12
C THR A 89 10.36 -9.82 4.39
N ARG A 90 10.25 -9.41 3.12
CA ARG A 90 9.08 -9.68 2.27
C ARG A 90 8.94 -11.17 1.95
N GLU A 91 10.04 -11.86 1.64
CA GLU A 91 10.06 -13.31 1.43
C GLU A 91 9.62 -14.07 2.68
N GLN A 92 10.07 -13.64 3.87
CA GLN A 92 9.61 -14.22 5.12
C GLN A 92 8.11 -14.04 5.35
N ARG A 93 7.56 -12.85 5.04
CA ARG A 93 6.11 -12.59 5.11
C ARG A 93 5.32 -13.39 4.08
N SER A 94 5.85 -13.55 2.87
CA SER A 94 5.22 -14.38 1.84
C SER A 94 5.04 -15.84 2.28
N ARG A 95 5.95 -16.35 3.11
CA ARG A 95 5.85 -17.70 3.68
C ARG A 95 4.77 -17.83 4.77
N SER A 96 4.28 -16.72 5.31
CA SER A 96 3.25 -16.75 6.37
C SER A 96 1.83 -16.94 5.86
N HIS A 97 1.61 -16.94 4.53
CA HIS A 97 0.30 -17.08 3.88
C HIS A 97 -0.79 -16.09 4.37
N ILE A 98 -0.39 -15.02 5.08
CA ILE A 98 -1.32 -13.99 5.54
C ILE A 98 -1.62 -13.03 4.38
N PRO A 99 -2.89 -12.87 3.97
CA PRO A 99 -3.27 -11.93 2.91
C PRO A 99 -2.89 -10.49 3.28
N VAL A 100 -2.45 -9.73 2.28
CA VAL A 100 -2.09 -8.32 2.44
C VAL A 100 -3.02 -7.45 1.61
N ALA A 101 -3.71 -6.52 2.26
CA ALA A 101 -4.52 -5.50 1.62
C ALA A 101 -3.83 -4.13 1.71
N ALA A 102 -3.73 -3.41 0.60
CA ALA A 102 -3.17 -2.05 0.56
C ALA A 102 -4.29 -1.02 0.40
N ILE A 103 -4.32 -0.01 1.27
CA ILE A 103 -5.22 1.12 1.16
C ILE A 103 -4.54 2.18 0.29
N VAL A 104 -5.10 2.43 -0.89
CA VAL A 104 -4.57 3.41 -1.84
C VAL A 104 -5.60 4.51 -2.09
N GLY A 105 -5.14 5.71 -2.39
CA GLY A 105 -6.02 6.85 -2.68
C GLY A 105 -5.35 8.19 -2.44
N TYR A 106 -6.10 9.27 -2.65
CA TYR A 106 -5.59 10.62 -2.52
C TYR A 106 -5.23 11.00 -1.08
N THR A 107 -4.42 12.05 -0.97
CA THR A 107 -4.20 12.72 0.32
C THR A 107 -5.54 13.22 0.87
N ASN A 108 -5.74 13.06 2.17
CA ASN A 108 -6.98 13.43 2.87
C ASN A 108 -8.25 12.67 2.42
N ALA A 109 -8.11 11.50 1.81
CA ALA A 109 -9.26 10.61 1.54
C ALA A 109 -9.75 9.85 2.79
N GLY A 110 -9.01 9.92 3.89
CA GLY A 110 -9.32 9.25 5.16
C GLY A 110 -8.72 7.84 5.27
N LYS A 111 -7.64 7.53 4.54
CA LYS A 111 -6.99 6.21 4.58
C LYS A 111 -6.48 5.84 5.97
N SER A 112 -5.72 6.74 6.60
CA SER A 112 -5.18 6.52 7.95
C SER A 112 -6.29 6.49 9.00
N THR A 113 -7.36 7.28 8.83
CA THR A 113 -8.55 7.21 9.68
C THR A 113 -9.22 5.85 9.56
N LEU A 114 -9.38 5.34 8.33
CA LEU A 114 -9.95 4.01 8.09
C LEU A 114 -9.10 2.92 8.78
N LEU A 115 -7.78 2.95 8.60
CA LEU A 115 -6.89 1.99 9.25
C LEU A 115 -7.01 2.04 10.79
N ASN A 116 -7.09 3.25 11.37
CA ASN A 116 -7.30 3.41 12.82
C ASN A 116 -8.64 2.84 13.29
N THR A 117 -9.71 3.12 12.57
CA THR A 117 -11.05 2.62 12.91
C THR A 117 -11.10 1.10 12.86
N LEU A 118 -10.43 0.48 11.90
CA LEU A 118 -10.39 -0.96 11.73
C LEU A 118 -9.52 -1.68 12.77
N THR A 119 -8.42 -1.06 13.19
CA THR A 119 -7.40 -1.73 14.03
C THR A 119 -7.35 -1.23 15.46
N GLY A 120 -8.11 -0.18 15.80
CA GLY A 120 -8.02 0.50 17.10
C GLY A 120 -6.66 1.18 17.36
N ALA A 121 -5.80 1.28 16.33
CA ALA A 121 -4.48 1.86 16.46
C ALA A 121 -4.58 3.39 16.42
N GLY A 122 -4.04 4.07 17.44
CA GLY A 122 -3.98 5.53 17.54
C GLY A 122 -2.95 6.18 16.60
N ILE A 123 -2.98 5.85 15.28
CA ILE A 123 -2.12 6.49 14.30
C ILE A 123 -2.58 7.94 14.12
N LEU A 124 -1.64 8.86 14.03
CA LEU A 124 -1.89 10.27 13.78
C LEU A 124 -2.66 10.46 12.45
N ALA A 125 -3.98 10.47 12.53
CA ALA A 125 -4.88 10.76 11.42
C ALA A 125 -5.14 12.27 11.40
N GLU A 126 -4.21 13.03 10.83
CA GLU A 126 -4.37 14.47 10.68
C GLU A 126 -5.10 14.81 9.37
N ASP A 127 -5.98 15.81 9.43
CA ASP A 127 -6.67 16.39 8.25
C ASP A 127 -5.71 17.27 7.42
N LYS A 128 -4.46 16.81 7.27
CA LYS A 128 -3.37 17.50 6.56
C LYS A 128 -2.93 16.70 5.35
N LEU A 129 -2.46 17.41 4.33
CA LEU A 129 -1.84 16.79 3.16
C LEU A 129 -0.61 15.97 3.57
N PHE A 130 -0.49 14.74 3.06
CA PHE A 130 0.61 13.80 3.36
C PHE A 130 0.76 13.44 4.84
N ALA A 131 -0.34 13.17 5.51
CA ALA A 131 -0.30 12.69 6.88
C ALA A 131 0.55 11.42 7.02
N THR A 132 0.46 10.52 6.05
CA THR A 132 1.25 9.29 5.96
C THR A 132 2.27 9.41 4.85
N LEU A 133 3.57 9.37 5.19
CA LEU A 133 4.68 9.28 4.24
C LEU A 133 5.27 7.86 4.20
N ASP A 134 5.44 7.26 5.36
CA ASP A 134 5.92 5.89 5.49
C ASP A 134 4.75 4.91 5.53
N PRO A 135 4.76 3.83 4.74
CA PRO A 135 3.70 2.81 4.78
C PRO A 135 3.59 2.20 6.16
N THR A 136 2.40 2.22 6.74
CA THR A 136 2.12 1.62 8.04
C THR A 136 1.30 0.36 7.84
N THR A 137 1.83 -0.79 8.26
CA THR A 137 1.14 -2.08 8.18
C THR A 137 0.63 -2.48 9.56
N ARG A 138 -0.61 -2.95 9.64
CA ARG A 138 -1.27 -3.43 10.86
C ARG A 138 -1.97 -4.75 10.61
N ASP A 139 -2.02 -5.56 11.64
CA ASP A 139 -2.82 -6.77 11.67
C ASP A 139 -4.28 -6.40 11.88
N LEU A 140 -5.15 -7.02 11.09
CA LEU A 140 -6.60 -6.88 11.20
C LEU A 140 -7.21 -8.27 11.26
N LYS A 141 -8.03 -8.51 12.27
CA LYS A 141 -8.79 -9.74 12.42
C LYS A 141 -10.19 -9.52 11.84
N LEU A 142 -10.53 -10.32 10.83
CA LEU A 142 -11.85 -10.29 10.18
C LEU A 142 -12.91 -10.95 11.06
N PRO A 143 -14.21 -10.70 10.84
CA PRO A 143 -15.29 -11.35 11.57
C PRO A 143 -15.23 -12.87 11.55
N SER A 144 -14.79 -13.47 10.45
CA SER A 144 -14.54 -14.91 10.30
C SER A 144 -13.39 -15.46 11.15
N GLY A 145 -12.66 -14.59 11.86
CA GLY A 145 -11.47 -14.95 12.64
C GLY A 145 -10.16 -15.00 11.82
N GLN A 146 -10.22 -14.86 10.50
CA GLN A 146 -9.04 -14.81 9.65
C GLN A 146 -8.24 -13.52 9.88
N GLU A 147 -6.92 -13.63 9.96
CA GLU A 147 -6.01 -12.49 10.08
C GLU A 147 -5.56 -12.03 8.69
N ILE A 148 -5.54 -10.72 8.49
CA ILE A 148 -4.98 -10.06 7.30
C ILE A 148 -4.04 -8.93 7.72
N LEU A 149 -3.10 -8.59 6.84
CA LEU A 149 -2.27 -7.39 6.99
C LEU A 149 -2.88 -6.26 6.17
N MET A 150 -3.17 -5.14 6.82
CA MET A 150 -3.65 -3.94 6.14
C MET A 150 -2.58 -2.86 6.17
N THR A 151 -2.26 -2.30 4.99
CA THR A 151 -1.19 -1.31 4.84
C THR A 151 -1.76 0.01 4.36
N ASP A 152 -1.57 1.10 5.14
CA ASP A 152 -1.80 2.47 4.67
C ASP A 152 -0.64 2.92 3.79
N THR A 153 -0.95 3.63 2.72
CA THR A 153 0.04 4.11 1.76
C THR A 153 0.05 5.63 1.67
N VAL A 154 1.11 6.17 1.09
CA VAL A 154 1.21 7.60 0.79
C VAL A 154 0.07 8.02 -0.13
N GLY A 155 -0.61 9.12 0.21
CA GLY A 155 -1.70 9.65 -0.62
C GLY A 155 -1.20 10.26 -1.93
N PHE A 156 -1.91 10.00 -3.02
CA PHE A 156 -1.63 10.59 -4.32
C PHE A 156 -1.94 12.09 -4.35
N ILE A 157 -1.16 12.86 -5.14
CA ILE A 157 -1.44 14.27 -5.42
C ILE A 157 -1.62 14.48 -6.92
N ARG A 158 -2.66 15.24 -7.28
CA ARG A 158 -2.78 15.83 -8.63
C ARG A 158 -3.34 17.25 -8.58
N LYS A 159 -2.96 18.10 -9.56
CA LYS A 159 -3.58 19.38 -9.82
C LYS A 159 -4.85 19.15 -10.64
N LEU A 160 -6.03 19.19 -10.04
CA LEU A 160 -7.29 19.18 -10.80
C LEU A 160 -8.22 20.31 -10.34
N PRO A 161 -8.95 20.97 -11.25
CA PRO A 161 -10.02 21.91 -10.93
C PRO A 161 -11.14 21.22 -10.15
N HIS A 162 -11.76 21.93 -9.21
CA HIS A 162 -12.72 21.34 -8.25
C HIS A 162 -13.95 20.66 -8.88
N HIS A 163 -14.40 21.08 -10.05
CA HIS A 163 -15.62 20.56 -10.70
C HIS A 163 -15.44 19.27 -11.53
N LEU A 164 -14.20 18.80 -11.72
CA LEU A 164 -13.89 17.54 -12.44
C LEU A 164 -13.34 16.45 -11.52
N ILE A 165 -13.45 16.64 -10.20
CA ILE A 165 -12.61 15.94 -9.23
C ILE A 165 -12.98 14.45 -9.08
N GLU A 166 -14.26 14.07 -9.15
CA GLU A 166 -14.69 12.74 -8.73
C GLU A 166 -14.41 11.63 -9.75
N ALA A 167 -14.84 11.80 -10.99
CA ALA A 167 -14.58 10.82 -12.05
C ALA A 167 -13.09 10.68 -12.41
N PHE A 168 -12.35 11.80 -12.38
CA PHE A 168 -10.91 11.80 -12.63
C PHE A 168 -10.07 11.24 -11.48
N ARG A 169 -10.55 11.29 -10.23
CA ARG A 169 -9.84 10.70 -9.09
C ARG A 169 -9.75 9.18 -9.23
N MET A 170 -10.82 8.51 -9.53
CA MET A 170 -10.82 7.05 -9.76
C MET A 170 -9.92 6.66 -10.92
N TYR A 171 -10.05 7.34 -12.07
CA TYR A 171 -9.20 7.09 -13.24
C TYR A 171 -7.70 7.18 -12.89
N THR A 172 -7.29 8.19 -12.14
CA THR A 172 -5.88 8.38 -11.78
C THR A 172 -5.36 7.33 -10.82
N VAL A 173 -6.21 6.81 -9.91
CA VAL A 173 -5.82 5.70 -9.05
C VAL A 173 -5.53 4.46 -9.89
N TYR A 174 -6.42 4.11 -10.83
CA TYR A 174 -6.22 2.97 -11.71
C TYR A 174 -5.00 3.15 -12.64
N GLU A 175 -4.83 4.34 -13.23
CA GLU A 175 -3.63 4.67 -14.03
C GLU A 175 -2.35 4.49 -13.20
N THR A 176 -2.36 4.93 -11.94
CA THR A 176 -1.20 4.78 -11.05
C THR A 176 -0.94 3.32 -10.71
N LEU A 177 -1.97 2.54 -10.41
CA LEU A 177 -1.86 1.10 -10.15
C LEU A 177 -1.32 0.37 -11.39
N GLN A 178 -1.80 0.71 -12.57
CA GLN A 178 -1.32 0.15 -13.83
C GLN A 178 0.14 0.49 -14.11
N ASN A 179 0.55 1.74 -13.88
CA ASN A 179 1.94 2.19 -14.00
C ASN A 179 2.87 1.50 -12.99
N LEU A 180 2.36 1.11 -11.82
CA LEU A 180 3.06 0.32 -10.83
C LEU A 180 3.09 -1.18 -11.14
N GLY A 181 2.51 -1.60 -12.28
CA GLY A 181 2.47 -3.00 -12.70
C GLY A 181 1.53 -3.87 -11.88
N VAL A 182 0.58 -3.28 -11.16
CA VAL A 182 -0.45 -4.03 -10.42
C VAL A 182 -1.47 -4.54 -11.42
N LYS A 183 -1.47 -5.87 -11.66
CA LYS A 183 -2.40 -6.57 -12.56
C LYS A 183 -3.08 -7.69 -11.79
N ASP A 184 -4.31 -8.01 -12.17
CA ASP A 184 -5.06 -9.18 -11.69
C ASP A 184 -5.17 -9.26 -10.15
N LYS A 185 -5.27 -8.09 -9.50
CA LYS A 185 -5.54 -7.99 -8.07
C LYS A 185 -6.97 -7.53 -7.85
N PRO A 186 -7.71 -8.14 -6.91
CA PRO A 186 -9.04 -7.67 -6.57
C PRO A 186 -8.99 -6.23 -6.06
N VAL A 187 -9.99 -5.46 -6.41
CA VAL A 187 -10.13 -4.05 -6.04
C VAL A 187 -11.47 -3.83 -5.35
N ILE A 188 -11.42 -3.30 -4.14
CA ILE A 188 -12.60 -2.82 -3.42
C ILE A 188 -12.55 -1.29 -3.44
N THR A 189 -13.50 -0.65 -4.12
CA THR A 189 -13.61 0.81 -4.09
C THR A 189 -14.42 1.24 -2.87
N VAL A 190 -13.78 2.08 -2.05
CA VAL A 190 -14.33 2.58 -0.79
C VAL A 190 -14.67 4.06 -0.93
N PHE A 191 -15.96 4.39 -0.94
CA PHE A 191 -16.45 5.77 -0.89
C PHE A 191 -16.58 6.20 0.57
N ASN A 192 -15.57 6.93 1.04
CA ASN A 192 -15.47 7.38 2.43
C ASN A 192 -16.08 8.77 2.63
N LYS A 193 -16.37 9.12 3.88
CA LYS A 193 -16.93 10.41 4.32
C LYS A 193 -18.42 10.58 3.94
N ILE A 194 -19.20 9.50 3.96
CA ILE A 194 -20.64 9.56 3.69
C ILE A 194 -21.39 10.46 4.69
N ASP A 195 -20.82 10.64 5.88
CA ASP A 195 -21.31 11.61 6.88
C ASP A 195 -21.37 13.08 6.40
N ARG A 196 -20.76 13.36 5.24
CA ARG A 196 -20.73 14.69 4.61
C ARG A 196 -21.44 14.74 3.25
N MET A 197 -22.09 13.66 2.86
CA MET A 197 -22.74 13.54 1.54
C MET A 197 -24.26 13.65 1.69
N GLU A 198 -24.90 14.22 0.66
CA GLU A 198 -26.36 14.18 0.54
C GLU A 198 -26.81 12.80 0.06
N ASP A 199 -27.95 12.30 0.57
CA ASP A 199 -28.44 10.92 0.38
C ASP A 199 -28.71 10.52 -1.09
N THR A 200 -28.75 11.46 -2.01
CA THR A 200 -29.15 11.22 -3.41
C THR A 200 -28.03 10.69 -4.30
N TRP A 201 -26.76 10.76 -3.87
CA TRP A 201 -25.64 10.39 -4.73
C TRP A 201 -25.24 8.90 -4.56
N VAL A 202 -25.28 8.17 -5.68
CA VAL A 202 -24.86 6.76 -5.72
C VAL A 202 -23.60 6.64 -6.59
N PRO A 203 -22.42 6.72 -6.00
CA PRO A 203 -21.18 6.53 -6.73
C PRO A 203 -21.07 5.08 -7.20
N ARG A 204 -20.59 4.89 -8.43
CA ARG A 204 -20.31 3.56 -9.00
C ARG A 204 -18.93 3.52 -9.57
N ASP A 205 -18.23 2.41 -9.31
CA ASP A 205 -16.98 2.08 -9.95
C ASP A 205 -17.13 0.78 -10.73
N LEU A 206 -17.16 0.87 -12.05
CA LEU A 206 -17.33 -0.28 -12.94
C LEU A 206 -16.08 -1.15 -13.09
N ARG A 207 -14.95 -0.74 -12.51
CA ARG A 207 -13.67 -1.45 -12.58
C ARG A 207 -13.36 -2.20 -11.28
N ALA A 208 -14.07 -1.90 -10.20
CA ALA A 208 -13.90 -2.57 -8.93
C ALA A 208 -14.73 -3.85 -8.86
N ASP A 209 -14.20 -4.87 -8.20
CA ASP A 209 -14.93 -6.10 -7.92
C ASP A 209 -16.06 -5.85 -6.91
N TYR A 210 -15.77 -4.98 -5.93
CA TYR A 210 -16.74 -4.54 -4.93
C TYR A 210 -16.67 -3.03 -4.72
N HIS A 211 -17.79 -2.42 -4.33
CA HIS A 211 -17.82 -1.03 -3.89
C HIS A 211 -18.67 -0.89 -2.63
N VAL A 212 -18.14 -0.10 -1.70
CA VAL A 212 -18.79 0.14 -0.40
C VAL A 212 -18.79 1.62 -0.05
N LYS A 213 -19.80 2.03 0.69
CA LYS A 213 -19.91 3.37 1.25
C LYS A 213 -19.66 3.29 2.75
N ILE A 214 -18.77 4.16 3.25
CA ILE A 214 -18.42 4.18 4.66
C ILE A 214 -18.27 5.61 5.19
N SER A 215 -18.36 5.75 6.49
CA SER A 215 -17.74 6.84 7.22
C SER A 215 -16.69 6.26 8.18
N ALA A 216 -15.42 6.39 7.83
CA ALA A 216 -14.34 5.97 8.71
C ALA A 216 -14.33 6.74 10.05
N LYS A 217 -14.98 7.90 10.10
CA LYS A 217 -15.07 8.73 11.30
C LYS A 217 -16.14 8.21 12.26
N THR A 218 -17.31 7.84 11.75
CA THR A 218 -18.47 7.39 12.55
C THR A 218 -18.51 5.87 12.73
N GLY A 219 -17.79 5.12 11.90
CA GLY A 219 -17.85 3.65 11.85
C GLY A 219 -18.98 3.11 10.96
N GLU A 220 -19.79 3.98 10.36
CA GLU A 220 -20.87 3.58 9.47
C GLU A 220 -20.34 2.83 8.24
N GLY A 221 -20.99 1.72 7.86
CA GLY A 221 -20.62 0.90 6.71
C GLY A 221 -19.40 0.00 6.89
N ILE A 222 -18.69 0.07 8.02
CA ILE A 222 -17.47 -0.74 8.28
C ILE A 222 -17.76 -2.23 8.25
N THR A 223 -18.86 -2.69 8.80
CA THR A 223 -19.24 -4.12 8.77
C THR A 223 -19.39 -4.62 7.34
N GLY A 224 -20.07 -3.88 6.46
CA GLY A 224 -20.21 -4.23 5.04
C GLY A 224 -18.86 -4.22 4.29
N PHE A 225 -17.97 -3.32 4.67
CA PHE A 225 -16.60 -3.29 4.12
C PHE A 225 -15.80 -4.54 4.51
N LEU A 226 -15.86 -4.96 5.78
CA LEU A 226 -15.18 -6.18 6.22
C LEU A 226 -15.76 -7.43 5.53
N GLN A 227 -17.07 -7.51 5.35
CA GLN A 227 -17.71 -8.60 4.60
C GLN A 227 -17.27 -8.62 3.13
N SER A 228 -17.09 -7.46 2.50
CA SER A 228 -16.56 -7.38 1.12
C SER A 228 -15.13 -7.90 1.03
N ILE A 229 -14.29 -7.64 2.03
CA ILE A 229 -12.93 -8.21 2.10
C ILE A 229 -13.01 -9.74 2.21
N GLU A 230 -13.87 -10.27 3.07
CA GLU A 230 -14.06 -11.71 3.23
C GLU A 230 -14.55 -12.38 1.93
N ALA A 231 -15.49 -11.76 1.23
CA ALA A 231 -16.00 -12.25 -0.06
C ALA A 231 -14.86 -12.35 -1.10
N VAL A 232 -14.07 -11.29 -1.26
CA VAL A 232 -12.89 -11.27 -2.15
C VAL A 232 -11.87 -12.35 -1.79
N LEU A 233 -11.62 -12.55 -0.51
CA LEU A 233 -10.68 -13.56 -0.06
C LEU A 233 -11.23 -14.98 -0.28
N ARG A 234 -12.54 -15.16 -0.15
CA ARG A 234 -13.22 -16.45 -0.35
C ARG A 234 -13.18 -16.90 -1.80
N GLU A 235 -13.39 -16.00 -2.77
CA GLU A 235 -13.32 -16.30 -4.21
C GLU A 235 -11.97 -16.91 -4.65
N ARG A 236 -10.91 -16.68 -3.86
CA ARG A 236 -9.55 -17.20 -4.11
C ARG A 236 -9.18 -18.39 -3.24
N LYS A 237 -10.11 -18.91 -2.46
CA LYS A 237 -9.91 -20.06 -1.60
C LYS A 237 -10.52 -21.31 -2.22
N VAL A 238 -9.94 -22.44 -1.87
CA VAL A 238 -10.46 -23.75 -2.19
C VAL A 238 -11.27 -24.25 -1.00
N GLU A 239 -12.47 -24.70 -1.23
CA GLU A 239 -13.27 -25.36 -0.21
C GLU A 239 -12.67 -26.74 0.11
N ILE A 240 -12.52 -27.05 1.37
CA ILE A 240 -12.14 -28.36 1.90
C ILE A 240 -13.31 -28.87 2.73
N GLU A 241 -13.80 -30.03 2.39
CA GLU A 241 -14.73 -30.79 3.21
C GLU A 241 -14.13 -32.18 3.42
N ALA A 242 -13.66 -32.45 4.62
CA ALA A 242 -12.93 -33.69 4.89
C ALA A 242 -12.96 -34.09 6.37
N LEU A 243 -12.84 -35.39 6.58
CA LEU A 243 -12.62 -36.00 7.89
C LEU A 243 -11.11 -36.17 8.14
N TYR A 244 -10.60 -35.54 9.18
CA TYR A 244 -9.19 -35.61 9.57
C TYR A 244 -9.01 -36.59 10.73
N PRO A 245 -8.18 -37.62 10.58
CA PRO A 245 -7.79 -38.46 11.70
C PRO A 245 -7.19 -37.61 12.82
N TYR A 246 -7.38 -37.98 14.06
CA TYR A 246 -6.84 -37.25 15.23
C TYR A 246 -5.32 -37.03 15.16
N LYS A 247 -4.58 -37.93 14.50
CA LYS A 247 -3.14 -37.78 14.24
C LYS A 247 -2.79 -36.57 13.38
N GLU A 248 -3.73 -36.10 12.55
CA GLU A 248 -3.56 -34.96 11.65
C GLU A 248 -4.11 -33.65 12.20
N ALA A 249 -4.45 -33.56 13.48
CA ALA A 249 -4.97 -32.35 14.13
C ALA A 249 -4.09 -31.10 13.91
N GLY A 250 -2.79 -31.26 13.66
CA GLY A 250 -1.89 -30.18 13.29
C GLY A 250 -2.23 -29.50 11.96
N LYS A 251 -2.88 -30.20 11.02
CA LYS A 251 -3.39 -29.62 9.76
C LYS A 251 -4.57 -28.68 10.03
N ILE A 252 -5.45 -29.07 10.96
CA ILE A 252 -6.63 -28.26 11.35
C ILE A 252 -6.19 -26.96 12.01
N GLN A 253 -5.11 -26.97 12.82
CA GLN A 253 -4.55 -25.74 13.39
C GLN A 253 -4.06 -24.77 12.30
N LYS A 254 -3.48 -25.28 11.20
CA LYS A 254 -3.11 -24.44 10.05
C LYS A 254 -4.35 -23.88 9.36
N ILE A 255 -5.42 -24.68 9.20
CA ILE A 255 -6.69 -24.25 8.64
C ILE A 255 -7.30 -23.12 9.49
N ARG A 256 -7.32 -23.25 10.82
CA ARG A 256 -7.81 -22.21 11.74
C ARG A 256 -7.01 -20.91 11.64
N LYS A 257 -5.71 -21.02 11.43
CA LYS A 257 -4.81 -19.84 11.39
C LYS A 257 -4.83 -19.12 10.05
N TYR A 258 -4.89 -19.84 8.95
CA TYR A 258 -4.69 -19.27 7.61
C TYR A 258 -5.92 -19.38 6.70
N GLY A 259 -6.89 -20.20 7.07
CA GLY A 259 -8.14 -20.40 6.36
C GLY A 259 -9.33 -19.76 7.05
N GLU A 260 -10.51 -20.09 6.56
CA GLU A 260 -11.80 -19.72 7.13
C GLU A 260 -12.55 -21.00 7.49
N LEU A 261 -12.60 -21.30 8.77
CA LEU A 261 -13.28 -22.49 9.27
C LEU A 261 -14.80 -22.21 9.30
N GLN A 262 -15.56 -23.06 8.59
CA GLN A 262 -17.02 -22.99 8.54
C GLN A 262 -17.66 -23.91 9.56
N GLU A 263 -17.17 -25.14 9.62
CA GLU A 263 -17.71 -26.19 10.47
C GLU A 263 -16.58 -27.07 10.99
N GLU A 264 -16.68 -27.47 12.25
CA GLU A 264 -15.76 -28.39 12.90
C GLU A 264 -16.55 -29.30 13.83
N GLU A 265 -16.55 -30.59 13.56
CA GLU A 265 -17.30 -31.58 14.32
C GLU A 265 -16.40 -32.75 14.74
N TYR A 266 -16.38 -33.06 16.02
CA TYR A 266 -15.62 -34.18 16.57
C TYR A 266 -16.45 -35.45 16.45
N ARG A 267 -15.98 -36.42 15.68
CA ARG A 267 -16.60 -37.74 15.46
C ARG A 267 -15.72 -38.84 16.03
N GLU A 268 -16.27 -40.05 16.16
CA GLU A 268 -15.53 -41.19 16.73
C GLU A 268 -14.27 -41.54 15.93
N ASP A 269 -14.30 -41.39 14.63
CA ASP A 269 -13.23 -41.72 13.66
C ASP A 269 -12.32 -40.55 13.27
N GLY A 270 -12.59 -39.35 13.79
CA GLY A 270 -11.79 -38.16 13.51
C GLY A 270 -12.52 -36.84 13.69
N ILE A 271 -11.95 -35.78 13.15
CA ILE A 271 -12.50 -34.43 13.18
C ILE A 271 -12.98 -34.07 11.77
N PHE A 272 -14.28 -33.91 11.59
CA PHE A 272 -14.84 -33.40 10.35
C PHE A 272 -14.62 -31.89 10.29
N VAL A 273 -14.10 -31.40 9.15
CA VAL A 273 -13.81 -29.98 8.93
C VAL A 273 -14.34 -29.57 7.58
N ARG A 274 -15.11 -28.48 7.57
CA ARG A 274 -15.47 -27.72 6.37
C ARG A 274 -14.87 -26.34 6.47
N ALA A 275 -14.02 -25.98 5.51
CA ALA A 275 -13.26 -24.74 5.55
C ALA A 275 -12.88 -24.24 4.17
N PHE A 276 -12.65 -22.94 4.04
CA PHE A 276 -12.03 -22.34 2.88
C PHE A 276 -10.56 -22.04 3.16
N VAL A 277 -9.66 -22.53 2.30
CA VAL A 277 -8.22 -22.35 2.46
C VAL A 277 -7.60 -21.73 1.21
N PRO A 278 -6.54 -20.92 1.34
CA PRO A 278 -5.77 -20.45 0.19
C PRO A 278 -5.30 -21.62 -0.67
N ALA A 279 -5.37 -21.49 -2.00
CA ALA A 279 -4.97 -22.54 -2.94
C ALA A 279 -3.54 -23.06 -2.69
N GLU A 280 -2.63 -22.17 -2.27
CA GLU A 280 -1.24 -22.51 -1.94
C GLU A 280 -1.12 -23.38 -0.68
N LEU A 281 -2.05 -23.24 0.25
CA LEU A 281 -2.08 -24.01 1.49
C LEU A 281 -2.78 -25.36 1.32
N TYR A 282 -3.66 -25.49 0.32
CA TYR A 282 -4.47 -26.68 0.09
C TYR A 282 -3.63 -27.97 0.08
N GLY A 283 -2.50 -27.99 -0.64
CA GLY A 283 -1.59 -29.13 -0.71
C GLY A 283 -0.98 -29.55 0.63
N GLN A 284 -0.87 -28.62 1.58
CA GLN A 284 -0.28 -28.89 2.90
C GLN A 284 -1.30 -29.32 3.94
N VAL A 285 -2.57 -29.00 3.74
CA VAL A 285 -3.64 -29.26 4.73
C VAL A 285 -4.62 -30.33 4.30
N ARG A 286 -4.62 -30.75 3.02
CA ARG A 286 -5.47 -31.85 2.57
C ARG A 286 -5.19 -33.13 3.38
N PRO A 287 -6.21 -33.91 3.74
CA PRO A 287 -6.01 -35.21 4.38
C PRO A 287 -5.35 -36.18 3.39
N GLU A 288 -4.60 -37.15 3.92
CA GLU A 288 -4.02 -38.22 3.10
C GLU A 288 -5.11 -39.08 2.48
N GLY A 289 -5.07 -39.28 1.16
CA GLY A 289 -6.01 -40.14 0.43
C GLY A 289 -7.20 -39.43 -0.25
N VAL A 290 -7.37 -38.12 -0.09
CA VAL A 290 -8.42 -37.36 -0.78
C VAL A 290 -7.86 -36.72 -2.05
N THR A 291 -8.35 -37.18 -3.22
CA THR A 291 -8.10 -36.53 -4.51
C THR A 291 -8.95 -35.27 -4.62
N PRO A 292 -8.45 -34.18 -5.25
CA PRO A 292 -9.25 -32.98 -5.45
C PRO A 292 -10.47 -33.33 -6.33
N ASN A 293 -11.67 -33.22 -5.78
CA ASN A 293 -12.86 -33.14 -6.58
C ASN A 293 -12.80 -31.87 -7.40
N ASN A 294 -12.89 -32.04 -8.72
CA ASN A 294 -12.90 -31.03 -9.76
C ASN A 294 -13.41 -29.66 -9.31
N CYS A 295 -12.51 -28.66 -9.29
CA CYS A 295 -12.91 -27.29 -9.49
C CYS A 295 -13.38 -27.15 -10.95
N LEU A 296 -14.68 -26.96 -11.15
CA LEU A 296 -15.27 -26.36 -12.34
C LEU A 296 -15.19 -24.84 -12.22
#